data_dc74e1e55d06971251010483dca5fa7b
#
_entry.id   dc74e1e55d06971251010483dca5fa7b
#
_cell.length_a   1.000
_cell.length_b   1.000
_cell.length_c   1.000
_cell.angle_alpha   90.00
_cell.angle_beta   90.00
_cell.angle_gamma   90.00
#
_symmetry.space_group_name_H-M   'P 1'
#
loop_
_entity.id
_entity.type
_entity.pdbx_description
1 polymer ?
#
loop_
_entity_poly.entity_id
_entity_poly.type
_entity_poly.pdbx_seq_one_letter_code
_entity_poly.pdbx_strand_id
1 'polypeptide(L)'
;MATSLAVIAAAELGDKTQLVCMSLAARHRPWPVLWGAVLAFASLNGLAVVFGATVAAWLPQDLVALAVAGLFLGFGLHALRAGGKEEPVAVKRTAHGLFFTAFALIFLAEFGDKTQIAVTALSTAFNPWAVWIGATLGLSAVSALGIFLGQLFLKRLSLRLLHALSGALFLVLAAFAFVSVDWRALWQLAQGWALWVKSL
;
A
#
# COMPACT_ATOMS: atom_id res chain seq x y z
N MET A 1 7.94 -11.50 3.31
CA MET A 1 8.23 -11.13 1.91
C MET A 1 7.11 -11.55 0.95
N ALA A 2 6.80 -12.83 0.79
CA ALA A 2 5.71 -13.27 -0.09
C ALA A 2 4.34 -12.67 0.29
N THR A 3 4.01 -12.61 1.56
CA THR A 3 2.78 -11.99 2.07
C THR A 3 2.69 -10.51 1.69
N SER A 4 3.75 -9.72 1.96
CA SER A 4 3.79 -8.29 1.63
C SER A 4 3.67 -8.06 0.13
N LEU A 5 4.37 -8.88 -0.69
CA LEU A 5 4.27 -8.83 -2.15
C LEU A 5 2.83 -9.08 -2.62
N ALA A 6 2.21 -10.17 -2.17
CA ALA A 6 0.86 -10.55 -2.60
C ALA A 6 -0.19 -9.51 -2.17
N VAL A 7 -0.10 -9.04 -0.92
CA VAL A 7 -1.01 -8.04 -0.35
C VAL A 7 -0.95 -6.73 -1.12
N ILE A 8 0.26 -6.18 -1.28
CA ILE A 8 0.46 -4.89 -1.92
C ILE A 8 0.15 -4.98 -3.43
N ALA A 9 0.59 -6.05 -4.11
CA ALA A 9 0.27 -6.23 -5.52
C ALA A 9 -1.24 -6.32 -5.77
N ALA A 10 -1.99 -7.05 -4.93
CA ALA A 10 -3.44 -7.17 -5.09
C ALA A 10 -4.17 -5.87 -4.72
N ALA A 11 -3.66 -5.10 -3.75
CA ALA A 11 -4.22 -3.81 -3.37
C ALA A 11 -4.09 -2.74 -4.47
N GLU A 12 -3.06 -2.86 -5.31
CA GLU A 12 -2.69 -1.87 -6.33
C GLU A 12 -3.09 -2.26 -7.77
N LEU A 13 -3.68 -3.46 -7.96
CA LEU A 13 -4.20 -3.84 -9.26
C LEU A 13 -5.33 -2.89 -9.70
N GLY A 14 -5.10 -2.12 -10.78
CA GLY A 14 -6.07 -1.16 -11.33
C GLY A 14 -6.03 0.24 -10.70
N ASP A 15 -5.03 0.54 -9.86
CA ASP A 15 -4.91 1.85 -9.21
C ASP A 15 -4.39 2.94 -10.16
N LYS A 16 -4.49 4.21 -9.72
CA LYS A 16 -4.12 5.45 -10.48
C LYS A 16 -2.70 5.38 -11.02
N THR A 17 -1.77 4.91 -10.22
CA THR A 17 -0.35 4.82 -10.58
C THR A 17 -0.11 3.86 -11.73
N GLN A 18 -0.87 2.75 -11.81
CA GLN A 18 -0.83 1.87 -12.95
C GLN A 18 -1.29 2.57 -14.23
N LEU A 19 -2.36 3.41 -14.15
CA LEU A 19 -2.83 4.21 -15.28
C LEU A 19 -1.82 5.27 -15.70
N VAL A 20 -1.12 5.91 -14.75
CA VAL A 20 -0.04 6.86 -15.03
C VAL A 20 1.11 6.16 -15.75
N CYS A 21 1.58 5.02 -15.25
CA CYS A 21 2.62 4.22 -15.89
C CYS A 21 2.24 3.81 -17.31
N MET A 22 1.00 3.35 -17.51
CA MET A 22 0.48 2.96 -18.83
C MET A 22 0.43 4.14 -19.79
N SER A 23 -0.08 5.30 -19.35
CA SER A 23 -0.23 6.50 -20.20
C SER A 23 1.13 7.06 -20.63
N LEU A 24 2.12 7.03 -19.74
CA LEU A 24 3.50 7.41 -20.04
C LEU A 24 4.16 6.42 -21.00
N ALA A 25 4.03 5.12 -20.75
CA ALA A 25 4.63 4.06 -21.56
C ALA A 25 3.98 3.94 -22.95
N ALA A 26 2.68 4.25 -23.08
CA ALA A 26 1.98 4.24 -24.38
C ALA A 26 2.52 5.28 -25.36
N ARG A 27 3.16 6.35 -24.87
CA ARG A 27 3.66 7.47 -25.67
C ARG A 27 5.19 7.54 -25.73
N HIS A 28 5.88 6.72 -24.92
CA HIS A 28 7.33 6.78 -24.71
C HIS A 28 7.92 5.38 -24.52
N ARG A 29 9.26 5.31 -24.39
CA ARG A 29 9.96 4.05 -24.08
C ARG A 29 9.53 3.52 -22.72
N PRO A 30 9.15 2.23 -22.59
CA PRO A 30 8.61 1.68 -21.33
C PRO A 30 9.66 1.58 -20.21
N TRP A 31 10.92 1.26 -20.53
CA TRP A 31 11.97 1.02 -19.56
C TRP A 31 12.29 2.21 -18.64
N PRO A 32 12.47 3.45 -19.12
CA PRO A 32 12.68 4.61 -18.25
C PRO A 32 11.49 4.86 -17.32
N VAL A 33 10.26 4.63 -17.77
CA VAL A 33 9.05 4.75 -16.95
C VAL A 33 9.07 3.71 -15.83
N LEU A 34 9.37 2.45 -16.17
CA LEU A 34 9.44 1.37 -15.18
C LEU A 34 10.50 1.63 -14.10
N TRP A 35 11.72 2.02 -14.51
CA TRP A 35 12.79 2.29 -13.53
C TRP A 35 12.50 3.52 -12.67
N GLY A 36 11.86 4.55 -13.21
CA GLY A 36 11.36 5.69 -12.45
C GLY A 36 10.33 5.27 -11.40
N ALA A 37 9.39 4.41 -11.79
CA ALA A 37 8.41 3.83 -10.89
C ALA A 37 9.05 2.99 -9.77
N VAL A 38 9.94 2.08 -10.12
CA VAL A 38 10.68 1.22 -9.17
C VAL A 38 11.41 2.06 -8.11
N LEU A 39 12.11 3.12 -8.54
CA LEU A 39 12.81 4.00 -7.61
C LEU A 39 11.84 4.76 -6.70
N ALA A 40 10.71 5.25 -7.23
CA ALA A 40 9.69 5.92 -6.44
C ALA A 40 9.13 4.97 -5.37
N PHE A 41 8.74 3.75 -5.74
CA PHE A 41 8.24 2.75 -4.80
C PHE A 41 9.28 2.35 -3.75
N ALA A 42 10.53 2.12 -4.17
CA ALA A 42 11.61 1.77 -3.24
C ALA A 42 11.82 2.87 -2.19
N SER A 43 11.82 4.13 -2.62
CA SER A 43 11.98 5.30 -1.73
C SER A 43 10.80 5.44 -0.77
N LEU A 44 9.57 5.38 -1.28
CA LEU A 44 8.36 5.52 -0.47
C LEU A 44 8.18 4.38 0.53
N ASN A 45 8.38 3.13 0.08
CA ASN A 45 8.31 1.97 0.95
C ASN A 45 9.42 1.98 1.99
N GLY A 46 10.61 2.50 1.65
CA GLY A 46 11.70 2.69 2.60
C GLY A 46 11.30 3.65 3.73
N LEU A 47 10.72 4.79 3.39
CA LEU A 47 10.20 5.74 4.38
C LEU A 47 9.09 5.11 5.25
N ALA A 48 8.15 4.41 4.63
CA ALA A 48 7.04 3.75 5.33
C ALA A 48 7.52 2.67 6.31
N VAL A 49 8.51 1.87 5.90
CA VAL A 49 9.10 0.80 6.72
C VAL A 49 9.89 1.38 7.90
N VAL A 50 10.70 2.43 7.68
CA VAL A 50 11.44 3.10 8.77
C VAL A 50 10.45 3.68 9.79
N PHE A 51 9.39 4.34 9.32
CA PHE A 51 8.36 4.88 10.20
C PHE A 51 7.65 3.76 10.98
N GLY A 52 7.22 2.68 10.31
CA GLY A 52 6.54 1.57 10.94
C GLY A 52 7.41 0.82 11.96
N ALA A 53 8.68 0.58 11.65
CA ALA A 53 9.63 -0.02 12.57
C ALA A 53 9.86 0.86 13.82
N THR A 54 9.90 2.19 13.65
CA THR A 54 10.01 3.14 14.76
C THR A 54 8.77 3.08 15.66
N VAL A 55 7.57 3.12 15.07
CA VAL A 55 6.31 3.01 15.81
C VAL A 55 6.25 1.71 16.60
N ALA A 56 6.63 0.57 15.97
CA ALA A 56 6.65 -0.74 16.63
C ALA A 56 7.60 -0.82 17.83
N ALA A 57 8.67 -0.02 17.84
CA ALA A 57 9.61 0.02 18.95
C ALA A 57 9.07 0.77 20.20
N TRP A 58 8.06 1.62 20.02
CA TRP A 58 7.52 2.46 21.09
C TRP A 58 6.16 2.02 21.63
N LEU A 59 5.40 1.24 20.85
CA LEU A 59 4.04 0.87 21.18
C LEU A 59 3.94 -0.64 21.53
N PRO A 60 3.07 -1.02 22.49
CA PRO A 60 2.73 -2.42 22.71
C PRO A 60 2.21 -3.09 21.45
N GLN A 61 2.68 -4.31 21.17
CA GLN A 61 2.36 -5.02 19.92
C GLN A 61 0.85 -5.23 19.72
N ASP A 62 0.10 -5.44 20.79
CA ASP A 62 -1.36 -5.63 20.72
C ASP A 62 -2.10 -4.34 20.30
N LEU A 63 -1.63 -3.16 20.76
CA LEU A 63 -2.18 -1.89 20.31
C LEU A 63 -1.88 -1.64 18.82
N VAL A 64 -0.67 -2.01 18.39
CA VAL A 64 -0.29 -1.92 16.97
C VAL A 64 -1.15 -2.87 16.15
N ALA A 65 -1.34 -4.13 16.57
CA ALA A 65 -2.18 -5.11 15.87
C ALA A 65 -3.64 -4.64 15.75
N LEU A 66 -4.18 -4.03 16.80
CA LEU A 66 -5.53 -3.47 16.79
C LEU A 66 -5.65 -2.28 15.82
N ALA A 67 -4.67 -1.37 15.82
CA ALA A 67 -4.62 -0.25 14.89
C ALA A 67 -4.52 -0.73 13.43
N VAL A 68 -3.68 -1.73 13.15
CA VAL A 68 -3.53 -2.38 11.84
C VAL A 68 -4.82 -3.03 11.39
N ALA A 69 -5.51 -3.76 12.28
CA ALA A 69 -6.80 -4.36 11.99
C ALA A 69 -7.84 -3.30 11.61
N GLY A 70 -7.91 -2.19 12.35
CA GLY A 70 -8.80 -1.06 12.07
C GLY A 70 -8.51 -0.39 10.72
N LEU A 71 -7.24 -0.19 10.39
CA LEU A 71 -6.81 0.38 9.11
C LEU A 71 -7.20 -0.53 7.92
N PHE A 72 -6.89 -1.82 8.01
CA PHE A 72 -7.24 -2.76 6.95
C PHE A 72 -8.76 -2.93 6.80
N LEU A 73 -9.52 -2.90 7.90
CA LEU A 73 -10.98 -2.88 7.85
C LEU A 73 -11.47 -1.62 7.09
N GLY A 74 -10.95 -0.45 7.45
CA GLY A 74 -11.29 0.82 6.77
C GLY A 74 -10.99 0.78 5.27
N PHE A 75 -9.80 0.32 4.87
CA PHE A 75 -9.43 0.19 3.46
C PHE A 75 -10.28 -0.84 2.73
N GLY A 76 -10.57 -1.99 3.35
CA GLY A 76 -11.43 -3.00 2.78
C GLY A 76 -12.83 -2.47 2.47
N LEU A 77 -13.44 -1.81 3.44
CA LEU A 77 -14.76 -1.20 3.27
C LEU A 77 -14.74 -0.06 2.24
N HIS A 78 -13.69 0.76 2.23
CA HIS A 78 -13.53 1.83 1.25
C HIS A 78 -13.40 1.27 -0.17
N ALA A 79 -12.54 0.28 -0.39
CA ALA A 79 -12.35 -0.36 -1.69
C ALA A 79 -13.65 -0.97 -2.23
N LEU A 80 -14.43 -1.65 -1.37
CA LEU A 80 -15.73 -2.21 -1.77
C LEU A 80 -16.76 -1.13 -2.15
N ARG A 81 -16.68 0.07 -1.54
CA ARG A 81 -17.59 1.20 -1.82
C ARG A 81 -17.17 2.04 -3.02
N ALA A 82 -15.89 2.07 -3.36
CA ALA A 82 -15.32 2.95 -4.40
C ALA A 82 -15.88 2.72 -5.81
N GLY A 83 -16.45 1.56 -6.09
CA GLY A 83 -17.32 1.33 -7.26
C GLY A 83 -16.70 1.55 -8.65
N GLY A 84 -15.39 1.71 -8.74
CA GLY A 84 -14.69 1.83 -10.03
C GLY A 84 -14.71 3.23 -10.66
N LYS A 85 -14.92 4.28 -9.90
CA LYS A 85 -14.78 5.67 -10.37
C LYS A 85 -13.37 6.18 -10.07
N GLU A 86 -12.50 6.13 -11.05
CA GLU A 86 -11.21 6.82 -11.02
C GLU A 86 -11.16 7.85 -12.14
N GLU A 87 -10.79 9.09 -11.82
CA GLU A 87 -10.57 10.14 -12.81
C GLU A 87 -9.21 9.94 -13.49
N PRO A 88 -9.12 10.09 -14.82
CA PRO A 88 -7.85 10.01 -15.53
C PRO A 88 -6.90 11.11 -15.06
N VAL A 89 -5.73 10.76 -14.57
CA VAL A 89 -4.69 11.74 -14.22
C VAL A 89 -4.15 12.36 -15.50
N ALA A 90 -4.38 13.67 -15.69
CA ALA A 90 -3.85 14.42 -16.81
C ALA A 90 -2.35 14.67 -16.63
N VAL A 91 -1.53 13.97 -17.39
CA VAL A 91 -0.07 14.09 -17.35
C VAL A 91 0.37 15.29 -18.19
N LYS A 92 0.84 16.37 -17.55
CA LYS A 92 1.50 17.49 -18.25
C LYS A 92 2.93 17.09 -18.64
N ARG A 93 3.30 17.33 -19.90
CA ARG A 93 4.68 17.11 -20.39
C ARG A 93 5.63 18.08 -19.68
N THR A 94 6.61 17.57 -18.94
CA THR A 94 7.75 18.33 -18.42
C THR A 94 8.98 18.04 -19.27
N ALA A 95 9.85 19.05 -19.47
CA ALA A 95 11.06 18.97 -20.28
C ALA A 95 12.18 18.09 -19.70
N HIS A 96 12.00 17.56 -18.49
CA HIS A 96 12.95 16.70 -17.80
C HIS A 96 12.80 15.25 -18.28
N GLY A 97 13.89 14.49 -18.26
CA GLY A 97 13.93 13.12 -18.78
C GLY A 97 12.79 12.23 -18.23
N LEU A 98 12.27 11.38 -19.08
CA LEU A 98 11.12 10.52 -18.82
C LEU A 98 11.21 9.71 -17.51
N PHE A 99 12.43 9.32 -17.13
CA PHE A 99 12.72 8.65 -15.86
C PHE A 99 12.34 9.53 -14.64
N PHE A 100 12.85 10.79 -14.62
CA PHE A 100 12.58 11.73 -13.52
C PHE A 100 11.12 12.17 -13.51
N THR A 101 10.50 12.30 -14.66
CA THR A 101 9.06 12.61 -14.77
C THR A 101 8.23 11.46 -14.17
N ALA A 102 8.53 10.21 -14.53
CA ALA A 102 7.84 9.05 -13.98
C ALA A 102 8.08 8.94 -12.47
N PHE A 103 9.33 9.09 -12.03
CA PHE A 103 9.66 9.09 -10.60
C PHE A 103 8.87 10.14 -9.82
N ALA A 104 8.91 11.40 -10.27
CA ALA A 104 8.27 12.50 -9.55
C ALA A 104 6.75 12.36 -9.51
N LEU A 105 6.13 11.98 -10.65
CA LEU A 105 4.68 11.80 -10.73
C LEU A 105 4.21 10.66 -9.81
N ILE A 106 4.90 9.52 -9.85
CA ILE A 106 4.54 8.36 -9.03
C ILE A 106 4.83 8.65 -7.55
N PHE A 107 5.99 9.23 -7.24
CA PHE A 107 6.33 9.61 -5.88
C PHE A 107 5.27 10.55 -5.27
N LEU A 108 4.85 11.58 -5.99
CA LEU A 108 3.84 12.53 -5.52
C LEU A 108 2.43 11.90 -5.46
N ALA A 109 2.08 11.03 -6.41
CA ALA A 109 0.78 10.37 -6.45
C ALA A 109 0.59 9.38 -5.31
N GLU A 110 1.67 8.67 -4.94
CA GLU A 110 1.67 7.64 -3.91
C GLU A 110 2.03 8.17 -2.51
N PHE A 111 2.53 9.40 -2.41
CA PHE A 111 2.94 9.97 -1.13
C PHE A 111 1.73 10.12 -0.20
N GLY A 112 1.74 9.38 0.92
CA GLY A 112 0.65 9.39 1.90
C GLY A 112 -0.58 8.56 1.50
N ASP A 113 -0.51 7.74 0.44
CA ASP A 113 -1.62 6.88 0.02
C ASP A 113 -1.78 5.64 0.94
N LYS A 114 -2.89 4.94 0.74
CA LYS A 114 -3.28 3.69 1.44
C LYS A 114 -2.15 2.66 1.49
N THR A 115 -1.35 2.56 0.42
CA THR A 115 -0.25 1.61 0.32
C THR A 115 0.87 1.91 1.29
N GLN A 116 1.23 3.18 1.50
CA GLN A 116 2.21 3.55 2.51
C GLN A 116 1.75 3.19 3.92
N ILE A 117 0.47 3.42 4.22
CA ILE A 117 -0.11 3.04 5.51
C ILE A 117 -0.11 1.53 5.68
N ALA A 118 -0.45 0.77 4.62
CA ALA A 118 -0.41 -0.69 4.64
C ALA A 118 1.03 -1.23 4.82
N VAL A 119 2.02 -0.66 4.14
CA VAL A 119 3.45 -1.02 4.29
C VAL A 119 3.95 -0.68 5.69
N THR A 120 3.61 0.49 6.22
CA THR A 120 3.89 0.88 7.61
C THR A 120 3.32 -0.15 8.58
N ALA A 121 2.04 -0.50 8.44
CA ALA A 121 1.36 -1.48 9.26
C ALA A 121 2.00 -2.88 9.17
N LEU A 122 2.33 -3.34 7.96
CA LEU A 122 3.02 -4.62 7.78
C LEU A 122 4.41 -4.63 8.40
N SER A 123 5.14 -3.51 8.38
CA SER A 123 6.50 -3.41 8.93
C SER A 123 6.52 -3.44 10.48
N THR A 124 5.39 -3.19 11.13
CA THR A 124 5.26 -3.37 12.58
C THR A 124 5.11 -4.84 12.98
N ALA A 125 4.51 -5.67 12.09
CA ALA A 125 4.19 -7.06 12.35
C ALA A 125 5.22 -8.04 11.76
N PHE A 126 5.97 -7.64 10.73
CA PHE A 126 6.91 -8.49 10.00
C PHE A 126 8.30 -7.85 9.90
N ASN A 127 9.30 -8.65 9.51
CA ASN A 127 10.65 -8.14 9.31
C ASN A 127 10.65 -6.96 8.31
N PRO A 128 11.16 -5.77 8.71
CA PRO A 128 11.12 -4.54 7.90
C PRO A 128 11.73 -4.69 6.51
N TRP A 129 12.87 -5.37 6.39
CA TRP A 129 13.54 -5.60 5.11
C TRP A 129 12.71 -6.49 4.18
N ALA A 130 12.08 -7.53 4.75
CA ALA A 130 11.22 -8.42 3.98
C ALA A 130 9.94 -7.70 3.50
N VAL A 131 9.43 -6.75 4.27
CA VAL A 131 8.30 -5.90 3.90
C VAL A 131 8.71 -4.93 2.80
N TRP A 132 9.84 -4.23 2.95
CA TRP A 132 10.35 -3.31 1.96
C TRP A 132 10.56 -3.96 0.60
N ILE A 133 11.28 -5.09 0.56
CA ILE A 133 11.53 -5.84 -0.68
C ILE A 133 10.21 -6.33 -1.27
N GLY A 134 9.35 -6.95 -0.45
CA GLY A 134 8.08 -7.51 -0.91
C GLY A 134 7.13 -6.46 -1.47
N ALA A 135 6.97 -5.33 -0.80
CA ALA A 135 6.13 -4.22 -1.25
C ALA A 135 6.68 -3.58 -2.54
N THR A 136 7.98 -3.32 -2.58
CA THR A 136 8.62 -2.73 -3.78
C THR A 136 8.52 -3.64 -4.99
N LEU A 137 8.76 -4.94 -4.83
CA LEU A 137 8.61 -5.92 -5.91
C LEU A 137 7.13 -6.06 -6.33
N GLY A 138 6.20 -6.06 -5.39
CA GLY A 138 4.76 -6.12 -5.68
C GLY A 138 4.29 -4.95 -6.53
N LEU A 139 4.59 -3.72 -6.11
CA LEU A 139 4.25 -2.51 -6.86
C LEU A 139 4.95 -2.46 -8.23
N SER A 140 6.24 -2.84 -8.27
CA SER A 140 7.00 -2.88 -9.53
C SER A 140 6.43 -3.90 -10.51
N ALA A 141 6.00 -5.08 -10.04
CA ALA A 141 5.39 -6.10 -10.87
C ALA A 141 4.03 -5.64 -11.42
N VAL A 142 3.18 -5.03 -10.59
CA VAL A 142 1.89 -4.47 -11.02
C VAL A 142 2.09 -3.36 -12.06
N SER A 143 3.06 -2.47 -11.82
CA SER A 143 3.39 -1.41 -12.79
C SER A 143 3.96 -1.97 -14.09
N ALA A 144 4.83 -2.98 -14.03
CA ALA A 144 5.35 -3.67 -15.21
C ALA A 144 4.21 -4.33 -16.01
N LEU A 145 3.30 -5.03 -15.34
CA LEU A 145 2.10 -5.58 -15.98
C LEU A 145 1.28 -4.48 -16.65
N GLY A 146 1.06 -3.35 -15.99
CA GLY A 146 0.39 -2.18 -16.56
C GLY A 146 1.09 -1.65 -17.80
N ILE A 147 2.40 -1.45 -17.73
CA ILE A 147 3.21 -0.91 -18.82
C ILE A 147 3.23 -1.82 -20.05
N PHE A 148 3.48 -3.13 -19.85
CA PHE A 148 3.70 -4.07 -20.95
C PHE A 148 2.42 -4.77 -21.42
N LEU A 149 1.46 -5.01 -20.54
CA LEU A 149 0.23 -5.76 -20.84
C LEU A 149 -1.03 -4.90 -20.81
N GLY A 150 -0.92 -3.65 -20.37
CA GLY A 150 -2.08 -2.81 -20.06
C GLY A 150 -3.02 -2.55 -21.23
N GLN A 151 -2.51 -2.50 -22.46
CA GLN A 151 -3.35 -2.33 -23.64
C GLN A 151 -4.16 -3.60 -24.00
N LEU A 152 -3.66 -4.78 -23.63
CA LEU A 152 -4.31 -6.07 -23.95
C LEU A 152 -5.21 -6.59 -22.81
N PHE A 153 -4.75 -6.46 -21.55
CA PHE A 153 -5.40 -7.13 -20.42
C PHE A 153 -6.37 -6.25 -19.63
N LEU A 154 -6.01 -4.98 -19.35
CA LEU A 154 -6.84 -4.12 -18.50
C LEU A 154 -8.15 -3.66 -19.17
N LYS A 155 -8.22 -3.68 -20.50
CA LYS A 155 -9.49 -3.43 -21.22
C LYS A 155 -10.53 -4.54 -20.96
N ARG A 156 -10.14 -5.72 -20.49
CA ARG A 156 -11.02 -6.87 -20.24
C ARG A 156 -11.41 -7.06 -18.79
N LEU A 157 -10.65 -6.49 -17.83
CA LEU A 157 -10.95 -6.56 -16.39
C LEU A 157 -11.76 -5.33 -15.97
N SER A 158 -12.92 -5.56 -15.36
CA SER A 158 -13.71 -4.44 -14.82
C SER A 158 -13.03 -3.90 -13.56
N LEU A 159 -12.87 -2.59 -13.47
CA LEU A 159 -12.36 -1.89 -12.27
C LEU A 159 -13.13 -2.31 -11.01
N ARG A 160 -14.43 -2.58 -11.15
CA ARG A 160 -15.27 -3.06 -10.05
C ARG A 160 -14.78 -4.41 -9.49
N LEU A 161 -14.38 -5.35 -10.36
CA LEU A 161 -13.83 -6.64 -9.92
C LEU A 161 -12.50 -6.46 -9.18
N LEU A 162 -11.62 -5.59 -9.68
CA LEU A 162 -10.34 -5.29 -9.05
C LEU A 162 -10.53 -4.70 -7.65
N HIS A 163 -11.41 -3.71 -7.50
CA HIS A 163 -11.75 -3.12 -6.20
C HIS A 163 -12.38 -4.14 -5.23
N ALA A 164 -13.22 -5.05 -5.74
CA ALA A 164 -13.81 -6.10 -4.93
C ALA A 164 -12.76 -7.09 -4.41
N LEU A 165 -11.81 -7.51 -5.25
CA LEU A 165 -10.71 -8.40 -4.86
C LEU A 165 -9.78 -7.73 -3.83
N SER A 166 -9.38 -6.48 -4.07
CA SER A 166 -8.57 -5.70 -3.13
C SER A 166 -9.29 -5.51 -1.79
N GLY A 167 -10.58 -5.16 -1.83
CA GLY A 167 -11.39 -4.99 -0.63
C GLY A 167 -11.53 -6.27 0.17
N ALA A 168 -11.81 -7.41 -0.48
CA ALA A 168 -11.88 -8.70 0.16
C ALA A 168 -10.55 -9.09 0.83
N LEU A 169 -9.42 -8.85 0.15
CA LEU A 169 -8.10 -9.11 0.72
C LEU A 169 -7.85 -8.28 1.98
N PHE A 170 -8.13 -6.98 1.96
CA PHE A 170 -7.96 -6.14 3.14
C PHE A 170 -8.86 -6.58 4.31
N LEU A 171 -10.08 -7.04 4.04
CA LEU A 171 -10.96 -7.59 5.08
C LEU A 171 -10.40 -8.88 5.70
N VAL A 172 -9.82 -9.77 4.88
CA VAL A 172 -9.15 -10.98 5.38
C VAL A 172 -7.96 -10.62 6.26
N LEU A 173 -7.15 -9.63 5.85
CA LEU A 173 -6.02 -9.15 6.65
C LEU A 173 -6.47 -8.49 7.95
N ALA A 174 -7.54 -7.70 7.91
CA ALA A 174 -8.14 -7.11 9.10
C ALA A 174 -8.58 -8.19 10.10
N ALA A 175 -9.27 -9.23 9.62
CA ALA A 175 -9.68 -10.35 10.44
C ALA A 175 -8.47 -11.10 11.04
N PHE A 176 -7.43 -11.35 10.24
CA PHE A 176 -6.20 -11.99 10.72
C PHE A 176 -5.50 -11.16 11.79
N ALA A 177 -5.33 -9.85 11.56
CA ALA A 177 -4.73 -8.94 12.53
C ALA A 177 -5.56 -8.87 13.83
N PHE A 178 -6.89 -8.85 13.72
CA PHE A 178 -7.80 -8.81 14.87
C PHE A 178 -7.71 -10.10 15.72
N VAL A 179 -7.62 -11.26 15.09
CA VAL A 179 -7.49 -12.56 15.79
C VAL A 179 -6.12 -12.69 16.47
N SER A 180 -5.07 -12.04 15.96
CA SER A 180 -3.73 -12.07 16.55
C SER A 180 -3.58 -11.21 17.81
N VAL A 181 -4.58 -10.38 18.16
CA VAL A 181 -4.57 -9.52 19.35
C VAL A 181 -4.74 -10.34 20.63
N ASP A 182 -3.82 -10.18 21.58
CA ASP A 182 -4.01 -10.71 22.94
C ASP A 182 -4.90 -9.76 23.77
N TRP A 183 -6.20 -10.06 23.76
CA TRP A 183 -7.21 -9.28 24.48
C TRP A 183 -6.99 -9.23 25.99
N ARG A 184 -6.32 -10.25 26.57
CA ARG A 184 -6.01 -10.27 28.00
C ARG A 184 -4.92 -9.25 28.33
N ALA A 185 -3.88 -9.17 27.50
CA ALA A 185 -2.82 -8.18 27.65
C ALA A 185 -3.37 -6.75 27.51
N LEU A 186 -4.22 -6.49 26.52
CA LEU A 186 -4.88 -5.19 26.36
C LEU A 186 -5.76 -4.82 27.55
N TRP A 187 -6.50 -5.77 28.09
CA TRP A 187 -7.32 -5.52 29.28
C TRP A 187 -6.49 -5.16 30.50
N GLN A 188 -5.37 -5.83 30.73
CA GLN A 188 -4.42 -5.53 31.81
C GLN A 188 -3.81 -4.12 31.66
N LEU A 189 -3.40 -3.74 30.43
CA LEU A 189 -2.94 -2.39 30.13
C LEU A 189 -4.01 -1.35 30.45
N ALA A 190 -5.25 -1.57 30.02
CA ALA A 190 -6.37 -0.65 30.29
C ALA A 190 -6.64 -0.48 31.80
N GLN A 191 -6.58 -1.58 32.57
CA GLN A 191 -6.73 -1.52 34.03
C GLN A 191 -5.57 -0.75 34.69
N GLY A 192 -4.33 -0.96 34.24
CA GLY A 192 -3.17 -0.23 34.75
C GLY A 192 -3.30 1.28 34.52
N TRP A 193 -3.72 1.68 33.33
CA TRP A 193 -4.01 3.09 33.02
C TRP A 193 -5.14 3.67 33.89
N ALA A 194 -6.22 2.93 34.08
CA ALA A 194 -7.34 3.37 34.91
C ALA A 194 -6.94 3.56 36.40
N LEU A 195 -6.08 2.71 36.91
CA LEU A 195 -5.54 2.84 38.28
C LEU A 195 -4.60 4.05 38.41
N TRP A 196 -3.74 4.26 37.41
CA TRP A 196 -2.83 5.40 37.39
C TRP A 196 -3.59 6.75 37.34
N VAL A 197 -4.63 6.86 36.48
CA VAL A 197 -5.47 8.08 36.41
C VAL A 197 -6.21 8.34 37.72
N LYS A 198 -6.61 7.30 38.48
CA LYS A 198 -7.25 7.46 39.79
C LYS A 198 -6.28 7.87 40.90
N SER A 199 -4.99 7.73 40.68
CA SER A 199 -3.94 8.11 41.64
C SER A 199 -3.45 9.55 41.48
N LEU A 200 -3.88 10.24 40.40
CA LEU A 200 -3.65 11.67 40.15
C LEU A 200 -4.73 12.53 40.77
#